data_573a8deaa06dcd3555ffdc8d81263247
#
_entry.id   573a8deaa06dcd3555ffdc8d81263247
#
_cell.length_a   1.000
_cell.length_b   1.000
_cell.length_c   1.000
_cell.angle_alpha   90.00
_cell.angle_beta   90.00
_cell.angle_gamma   90.00
#
_symmetry.space_group_name_H-M   'P 1'
#
loop_
_entity.id
_entity.type
_entity.pdbx_description
1 polymer ?
#
loop_
_entity_poly.entity_id
_entity_poly.type
_entity_poly.pdbx_seq_one_letter_code
_entity_poly.pdbx_strand_id
1 'polypeptide(L)'
;MILNNKDSIYINIYNEFKKYIIANVYKYDDKLPSVRSIALEYGINPNTVQRAFQLLEDEGYIKTISKKGVYVNYRNQDEVDKHSEIKKEFEHLKKMEISKEEVYKIIEEVYNDRN
;
A
#
# COMPACT_ATOMS: atom_id res chain seq x y z
N MET A 1 -27.37 0.09 -0.83
CA MET A 1 -27.26 1.31 -1.63
C MET A 1 -27.50 1.00 -3.09
N ILE A 2 -28.25 1.84 -3.75
CA ILE A 2 -28.59 1.63 -5.16
C ILE A 2 -27.65 2.43 -6.04
N LEU A 3 -27.01 1.78 -6.99
CA LEU A 3 -26.06 2.38 -7.91
C LEU A 3 -26.73 2.52 -9.27
N ASN A 4 -27.24 3.71 -9.58
CA ASN A 4 -28.06 3.93 -10.75
C ASN A 4 -27.33 4.55 -11.94
N ASN A 5 -26.04 4.95 -11.77
CA ASN A 5 -25.30 5.56 -12.85
C ASN A 5 -23.80 5.33 -12.66
N LYS A 6 -23.04 5.59 -13.72
CA LYS A 6 -21.60 5.36 -13.75
C LYS A 6 -20.85 6.16 -12.70
N ASP A 7 -21.29 7.38 -12.42
CA ASP A 7 -20.63 8.24 -11.44
C ASP A 7 -20.76 7.67 -10.04
N SER A 8 -21.93 7.13 -9.70
CA SER A 8 -22.13 6.48 -8.41
C SER A 8 -21.33 5.20 -8.29
N ILE A 9 -21.20 4.44 -9.38
CA ILE A 9 -20.46 3.17 -9.37
C ILE A 9 -18.97 3.43 -9.11
N TYR A 10 -18.34 4.33 -9.84
CA TYR A 10 -16.92 4.57 -9.64
C TYR A 10 -16.61 5.16 -8.25
N ILE A 11 -17.48 6.02 -7.75
CA ILE A 11 -17.30 6.57 -6.39
C ILE A 11 -17.41 5.48 -5.33
N ASN A 12 -18.30 4.52 -5.52
CA ASN A 12 -18.43 3.40 -4.58
C ASN A 12 -17.20 2.48 -4.59
N ILE A 13 -16.63 2.22 -5.77
CA ILE A 13 -15.40 1.45 -5.88
C ILE A 13 -14.26 2.21 -5.21
N TYR A 14 -14.15 3.49 -5.47
CA TYR A 14 -13.17 4.36 -4.83
C TYR A 14 -13.28 4.29 -3.31
N ASN A 15 -14.49 4.47 -2.76
CA ASN A 15 -14.71 4.44 -1.32
C ASN A 15 -14.41 3.07 -0.72
N GLU A 16 -14.75 1.99 -1.40
CA GLU A 16 -14.51 0.63 -0.94
C GLU A 16 -13.01 0.37 -0.81
N PHE A 17 -12.23 0.65 -1.85
CA PHE A 17 -10.80 0.42 -1.81
C PHE A 17 -10.08 1.36 -0.87
N LYS A 18 -10.52 2.60 -0.80
CA LYS A 18 -9.99 3.55 0.17
C LYS A 18 -10.19 3.03 1.60
N LYS A 19 -11.36 2.50 1.89
CA LYS A 19 -11.66 1.91 3.19
C LYS A 19 -10.75 0.73 3.50
N TYR A 20 -10.56 -0.17 2.54
CA TYR A 20 -9.68 -1.32 2.72
C TYR A 20 -8.23 -0.88 2.99
N ILE A 21 -7.76 0.12 2.28
CA ILE A 21 -6.41 0.64 2.44
C ILE A 21 -6.23 1.29 3.80
N ILE A 22 -7.16 2.15 4.21
CA ILE A 22 -7.09 2.84 5.51
C ILE A 22 -7.19 1.84 6.65
N ALA A 23 -8.02 0.81 6.51
CA ALA A 23 -8.20 -0.22 7.53
C ALA A 23 -7.10 -1.29 7.51
N ASN A 24 -6.08 -1.13 6.65
CA ASN A 24 -4.96 -2.06 6.53
C ASN A 24 -5.35 -3.47 6.07
N VAL A 25 -6.48 -3.60 5.38
CA VAL A 25 -6.81 -4.84 4.67
C VAL A 25 -5.81 -5.04 3.53
N TYR A 26 -5.52 -3.95 2.81
CA TYR A 26 -4.39 -3.86 1.90
C TYR A 26 -3.35 -2.96 2.55
N LYS A 27 -2.18 -3.49 2.80
CA LYS A 27 -1.11 -2.80 3.51
C LYS A 27 -0.19 -2.06 2.54
N TYR A 28 0.63 -1.18 3.07
CA TYR A 28 1.62 -0.48 2.26
C TYR A 28 2.45 -1.47 1.42
N ASP A 29 2.60 -1.15 0.15
CA ASP A 29 3.34 -1.94 -0.83
C ASP A 29 2.68 -3.26 -1.25
N ASP A 30 1.50 -3.57 -0.74
CA ASP A 30 0.73 -4.71 -1.25
C ASP A 30 0.28 -4.44 -2.69
N LYS A 31 0.32 -5.46 -3.51
CA LYS A 31 -0.21 -5.39 -4.86
C LYS A 31 -1.72 -5.53 -4.81
N LEU A 32 -2.41 -4.61 -5.45
CA LEU A 32 -3.87 -4.67 -5.58
C LEU A 32 -4.28 -5.58 -6.74
N PRO A 33 -5.51 -6.11 -6.70
CA PRO A 33 -6.07 -6.78 -7.88
C PRO A 33 -6.06 -5.82 -9.07
N SER A 34 -5.93 -6.37 -10.27
CA SER A 34 -5.90 -5.55 -11.48
C SER A 34 -7.28 -4.95 -11.75
N VAL A 35 -7.28 -3.82 -12.46
CA VAL A 35 -8.52 -3.18 -12.93
C VAL A 35 -9.39 -4.20 -13.67
N ARG A 36 -8.76 -4.99 -14.54
CA ARG A 36 -9.47 -6.00 -15.32
C ARG A 36 -10.13 -7.06 -14.44
N SER A 37 -9.40 -7.58 -13.46
CA SER A 37 -9.94 -8.61 -12.57
C SER A 37 -11.07 -8.09 -11.70
N ILE A 38 -10.96 -6.86 -11.21
CA ILE A 38 -12.03 -6.23 -10.44
C ILE A 38 -13.27 -6.02 -11.30
N ALA A 39 -13.09 -5.55 -12.53
CA ALA A 39 -14.20 -5.34 -13.46
C ALA A 39 -14.93 -6.63 -13.76
N LEU A 40 -14.18 -7.72 -13.94
CA LEU A 40 -14.77 -9.05 -14.18
C LEU A 40 -15.52 -9.54 -12.94
N GLU A 41 -14.93 -9.44 -11.79
CA GLU A 41 -15.53 -9.89 -10.54
C GLU A 41 -16.83 -9.13 -10.22
N TYR A 42 -16.83 -7.82 -10.43
CA TYR A 42 -17.97 -6.98 -10.11
C TYR A 42 -18.97 -6.86 -11.25
N GLY A 43 -18.65 -7.38 -12.43
CA GLY A 43 -19.53 -7.30 -13.59
C GLY A 43 -19.73 -5.87 -14.09
N ILE A 44 -18.70 -5.08 -14.09
CA ILE A 44 -18.76 -3.66 -14.49
C ILE A 44 -17.70 -3.34 -15.55
N ASN A 45 -17.85 -2.16 -16.14
CA ASN A 45 -16.93 -1.70 -17.18
C ASN A 45 -15.55 -1.42 -16.59
N PRO A 46 -14.47 -1.93 -17.21
CA PRO A 46 -13.11 -1.65 -16.76
C PRO A 46 -12.78 -0.16 -16.67
N ASN A 47 -13.36 0.65 -17.56
CA ASN A 47 -13.14 2.11 -17.52
C ASN A 47 -13.67 2.75 -16.23
N THR A 48 -14.73 2.19 -15.67
CA THR A 48 -15.30 2.64 -14.39
C THR A 48 -14.34 2.34 -13.25
N VAL A 49 -13.76 1.15 -13.24
CA VAL A 49 -12.74 0.77 -12.25
C VAL A 49 -11.50 1.63 -12.42
N GLN A 50 -11.06 1.84 -13.65
CA GLN A 50 -9.90 2.67 -13.94
C GLN A 50 -10.08 4.10 -13.42
N ARG A 51 -11.27 4.64 -13.57
CA ARG A 51 -11.60 5.99 -13.08
C ARG A 51 -11.48 6.06 -11.56
N ALA A 52 -11.98 5.04 -10.85
CA ALA A 52 -11.88 4.96 -9.40
C ALA A 52 -10.41 4.85 -8.95
N PHE A 53 -9.64 4.04 -9.63
CA PHE A 53 -8.22 3.86 -9.32
C PHE A 53 -7.41 5.12 -9.62
N GLN A 54 -7.77 5.83 -10.68
CA GLN A 54 -7.12 7.10 -10.99
C GLN A 54 -7.32 8.11 -9.86
N LEU A 55 -8.52 8.17 -9.29
CA LEU A 55 -8.80 9.05 -8.17
C LEU A 55 -7.99 8.64 -6.93
N LEU A 56 -7.90 7.34 -6.64
CA LEU A 56 -7.08 6.84 -5.54
C LEU A 56 -5.60 7.22 -5.73
N GLU A 57 -5.10 7.13 -6.95
CA GLU A 57 -3.72 7.48 -7.26
C GLU A 57 -3.49 8.99 -7.12
N ASP A 58 -4.41 9.80 -7.62
CA ASP A 58 -4.34 11.26 -7.51
C ASP A 58 -4.31 11.71 -6.05
N GLU A 59 -4.96 10.97 -5.18
CA GLU A 59 -4.99 11.28 -3.74
C GLU A 59 -3.86 10.60 -2.96
N GLY A 60 -3.02 9.86 -3.63
CA GLY A 60 -1.83 9.27 -3.00
C GLY A 60 -2.05 7.95 -2.28
N TYR A 61 -3.21 7.32 -2.42
CA TYR A 61 -3.48 6.04 -1.76
C TYR A 61 -2.82 4.86 -2.46
N ILE A 62 -2.64 4.97 -3.76
CA ILE A 62 -2.04 3.89 -4.57
C ILE A 62 -1.01 4.48 -5.54
N LYS A 63 -0.17 3.61 -6.08
CA LYS A 63 0.81 3.96 -7.10
C LYS A 63 0.80 2.88 -8.17
N THR A 64 0.98 3.29 -9.43
CA THR A 64 1.11 2.38 -10.55
C THR A 64 2.58 2.23 -10.88
N ILE A 65 3.07 1.00 -10.92
CA ILE A 65 4.43 0.69 -11.32
C ILE A 65 4.36 0.06 -12.70
N SER A 66 4.98 0.72 -13.67
CA SER A 66 4.95 0.28 -15.06
C SER A 66 5.31 -1.21 -15.19
N LYS A 67 4.49 -1.96 -15.92
CA LYS A 67 4.67 -3.38 -16.20
C LYS A 67 4.56 -4.30 -14.99
N LYS A 68 4.36 -3.76 -13.78
CA LYS A 68 4.26 -4.57 -12.56
C LYS A 68 2.88 -4.57 -11.96
N GLY A 69 2.18 -3.43 -11.99
CA GLY A 69 0.82 -3.34 -11.49
C GLY A 69 0.60 -2.17 -10.55
N VAL A 70 -0.47 -2.25 -9.79
CA VAL A 70 -0.91 -1.20 -8.87
C VAL A 70 -0.63 -1.66 -7.43
N TYR A 71 -0.06 -0.76 -6.66
CA TYR A 71 0.38 -1.05 -5.29
C TYR A 71 -0.14 -0.01 -4.33
N VAL A 72 -0.35 -0.40 -3.08
CA VAL A 72 -0.74 0.53 -2.02
C VAL A 72 0.41 1.47 -1.71
N ASN A 73 0.10 2.76 -1.63
CA ASN A 73 1.08 3.82 -1.35
C ASN A 73 0.74 4.61 -0.08
N TYR A 74 -0.12 4.06 0.75
CA TYR A 74 -0.61 4.74 1.95
C TYR A 74 -0.10 4.04 3.21
N ARG A 75 0.34 4.85 4.18
CA ARG A 75 0.66 4.39 5.53
C ARG A 75 -0.15 5.22 6.52
N ASN A 76 -0.73 4.57 7.52
CA ASN A 76 -1.39 5.32 8.59
C ASN A 76 -0.32 6.01 9.46
N GLN A 77 -0.75 6.91 10.34
CA GLN A 77 0.18 7.73 11.13
C GLN A 77 1.07 6.85 12.02
N ASP A 78 0.53 5.82 12.62
CA ASP A 78 1.32 4.92 13.47
C ASP A 78 2.42 4.21 12.68
N GLU A 79 2.12 3.78 11.46
CA GLU A 79 3.12 3.15 10.59
C GLU A 79 4.17 4.15 10.13
N VAL A 80 3.77 5.39 9.84
CA VAL A 80 4.70 6.46 9.48
C VAL A 80 5.66 6.73 10.63
N ASP A 81 5.13 6.84 11.85
CA ASP A 81 5.93 7.10 13.04
C ASP A 81 6.90 5.95 13.32
N LYS A 82 6.41 4.73 13.23
CA LYS A 82 7.22 3.53 13.41
C LYS A 82 8.36 3.45 12.39
N HIS A 83 8.04 3.69 11.13
CA HIS A 83 9.05 3.69 10.06
C HIS A 83 10.09 4.80 10.29
N SER A 84 9.64 5.98 10.70
CA SER A 84 10.52 7.10 10.98
C SER A 84 11.48 6.78 12.13
N GLU A 85 11.00 6.15 13.19
CA GLU A 85 11.80 5.72 14.33
C GLU A 85 12.88 4.72 13.92
N ILE A 86 12.49 3.71 13.15
CA ILE A 86 13.41 2.69 12.65
C ILE A 86 14.48 3.33 11.78
N LYS A 87 14.07 4.22 10.89
CA LYS A 87 15.00 4.92 10.00
C LYS A 87 16.03 5.73 10.78
N LYS A 88 15.60 6.42 11.83
CA LYS A 88 16.51 7.19 12.69
C LYS A 88 17.54 6.29 13.35
N GLU A 89 17.14 5.12 13.79
CA GLU A 89 18.06 4.16 14.40
C GLU A 89 19.12 3.69 13.41
N PHE A 90 18.71 3.37 12.19
CA PHE A 90 19.66 2.94 11.16
C PHE A 90 20.58 4.07 10.71
N GLU A 91 20.09 5.30 10.65
CA GLU A 91 20.92 6.47 10.36
C GLU A 91 21.97 6.66 11.45
N HIS A 92 21.61 6.43 12.71
CA HIS A 92 22.55 6.47 13.83
C HIS A 92 23.64 5.42 13.70
N LEU A 93 23.25 4.18 13.39
CA LEU A 93 24.20 3.10 13.17
C LEU A 93 25.16 3.39 12.03
N LYS A 94 24.64 4.01 10.96
CA LYS A 94 25.47 4.43 9.83
C LYS A 94 26.51 5.46 10.25
N LYS A 95 26.14 6.41 11.11
CA LYS A 95 27.07 7.41 11.63
C LYS A 95 28.15 6.81 12.52
N MET A 96 27.82 5.70 13.17
CA MET A 96 28.79 4.93 13.96
C MET A 96 29.72 4.07 13.13
N GLU A 97 29.55 4.14 11.80
CA GLU A 97 30.35 3.37 10.84
C GLU A 97 30.19 1.85 10.98
N ILE A 98 29.02 1.42 11.46
CA ILE A 98 28.66 0.00 11.50
C ILE A 98 28.23 -0.42 10.11
N SER A 99 28.83 -1.49 9.59
CA SER A 99 28.57 -1.96 8.24
C SER A 99 27.17 -2.58 8.12
N LYS A 100 26.65 -2.54 6.90
CA LYS A 100 25.37 -3.17 6.59
C LYS A 100 25.39 -4.68 6.90
N GLU A 101 26.49 -5.34 6.58
CA GLU A 101 26.68 -6.76 6.85
C GLU A 101 26.63 -7.09 8.35
N GLU A 102 27.23 -6.23 9.16
CA GLU A 102 27.21 -6.39 10.60
C GLU A 102 25.80 -6.20 11.16
N VAL A 103 25.07 -5.19 10.63
CA VAL A 103 23.67 -4.97 11.01
C VAL A 103 22.82 -6.22 10.70
N TYR A 104 23.00 -6.80 9.52
CA TYR A 104 22.26 -8.00 9.14
C TYR A 104 22.55 -9.16 10.08
N LYS A 105 23.80 -9.33 10.52
CA LYS A 105 24.17 -10.38 11.48
C LYS A 105 23.43 -10.18 12.80
N ILE A 106 23.39 -8.96 13.28
CA ILE A 106 22.73 -8.64 14.54
C ILE A 106 21.23 -8.86 14.43
N ILE A 107 20.63 -8.49 13.30
CA ILE A 107 19.21 -8.75 13.03
C ILE A 107 18.93 -10.25 13.15
N GLU A 108 19.76 -11.10 12.54
CA GLU A 108 19.60 -12.55 12.62
C GLU A 108 19.68 -13.06 14.05
N GLU A 109 20.61 -12.55 14.83
CA GLU A 109 20.76 -12.92 16.24
C GLU A 109 19.52 -12.56 17.05
N VAL A 110 19.00 -11.34 16.86
CA VAL A 110 17.85 -10.83 17.62
C VAL A 110 16.57 -11.58 17.27
N TYR A 111 16.31 -11.77 15.98
CA TYR A 111 15.07 -12.38 15.55
C TYR A 111 15.04 -13.90 15.68
N ASN A 112 16.21 -14.53 15.70
CA ASN A 112 16.29 -15.98 15.87
C ASN A 112 16.52 -16.40 17.33
N ASP A 113 16.64 -15.46 18.24
CA ASP A 113 16.76 -15.74 19.66
C ASP A 113 15.40 -16.21 20.19
N ARG A 114 15.38 -17.34 20.89
CA ARG A 114 14.19 -17.97 21.42
C ARG A 114 13.89 -17.63 22.88
N ASN A 115 14.70 -16.82 23.45
CA ASN A 115 14.52 -16.45 24.87
C ASN A 115 13.58 -15.27 25.07
#